data_d6df018a92c340e1d6b51e9ebdaa340b
#
_entry.id   d6df018a92c340e1d6b51e9ebdaa340b
#
_cell.length_a   1.000
_cell.length_b   1.000
_cell.length_c   1.000
_cell.angle_alpha   90.00
_cell.angle_beta   90.00
_cell.angle_gamma   90.00
#
_symmetry.space_group_name_H-M   'P 1'
#
loop_
_entity.id
_entity.type
_entity.pdbx_description
1 polymer ?
#
loop_
_entity_poly.entity_id
_entity_poly.type
_entity_poly.pdbx_seq_one_letter_code
_entity_poly.pdbx_strand_id
1 'polypeptide(L)'
;MSTIAVALAGGGPLGGIYEIGACAALADSIKGVRFEQADIYVGVSSGAVIASALANGISPDKLVRILLSDDSGEFFDPSTLLRPAFGEYVERLTSLPPLALACLADYLSSPWHKSLLGSLQGLSKAIPTGMFDSRGVDRILTQFFSRPGRSNDFRELASRLFVIATELDTGRAVAFGSPGLDQVPISAAVQASAALPGLFPPSLIDGRYYVDGALIKTLHASVALQEGADLVFCINPLVPFDAGLASERPAKLVDSGLPVVLAQTFRAIIHSRMHVGMDRYKHQYPDADALLFEPSPADGEMFFTNVFSYRDRRHLCEHAFQHTRRDLWQRRAELGPILARHGLELDLDALANEQRSLLTPGIGGVAALDASLTQLQHWLTRRYGDKGRRQPKE
;
A
#
# COMPACT_ATOMS: atom_id res chain seq x y z
N MET A 1 14.56 24.57 9.28
CA MET A 1 13.84 23.32 9.65
C MET A 1 14.24 22.28 8.64
N SER A 2 14.44 21.05 9.06
CA SER A 2 14.77 19.96 8.14
C SER A 2 13.58 19.62 7.26
N THR A 3 13.85 19.33 5.98
CA THR A 3 12.84 18.82 5.03
C THR A 3 12.58 17.35 5.33
N ILE A 4 11.37 17.04 5.78
CA ILE A 4 10.98 15.69 6.19
C ILE A 4 10.19 15.00 5.08
N ALA A 5 10.56 13.75 4.79
CA ALA A 5 9.88 12.92 3.81
C ALA A 5 9.37 11.61 4.41
N VAL A 6 8.31 11.07 3.80
CA VAL A 6 7.77 9.74 4.08
C VAL A 6 7.78 8.93 2.80
N ALA A 7 8.49 7.80 2.81
CA ALA A 7 8.56 6.88 1.68
C ALA A 7 7.91 5.54 2.05
N LEU A 8 6.87 5.17 1.32
CA LEU A 8 6.03 4.00 1.57
C LEU A 8 6.19 2.99 0.43
N ALA A 9 6.50 1.76 0.79
CA ALA A 9 6.78 0.71 -0.17
C ALA A 9 5.50 0.04 -0.69
N GLY A 10 5.61 -0.74 -1.76
CA GLY A 10 4.54 -1.63 -2.18
C GLY A 10 4.41 -2.84 -1.24
N GLY A 11 3.22 -3.40 -1.13
CA GLY A 11 3.00 -4.58 -0.28
C GLY A 11 1.61 -5.20 -0.42
N GLY A 12 0.83 -4.74 -1.39
CA GLY A 12 -0.56 -5.14 -1.55
C GLY A 12 -1.43 -4.72 -0.35
N PRO A 13 -2.64 -5.27 -0.19
CA PRO A 13 -3.54 -4.90 0.90
C PRO A 13 -2.93 -5.12 2.29
N LEU A 14 -2.20 -6.21 2.48
CA LEU A 14 -1.51 -6.56 3.72
C LEU A 14 -0.44 -5.52 4.06
N GLY A 15 0.34 -5.11 3.05
CA GLY A 15 1.36 -4.07 3.22
C GLY A 15 0.76 -2.73 3.61
N GLY A 16 -0.34 -2.31 2.97
CA GLY A 16 -1.01 -1.05 3.31
C GLY A 16 -1.54 -1.03 4.75
N ILE A 17 -2.06 -2.16 5.26
CA ILE A 17 -2.49 -2.27 6.66
C ILE A 17 -1.30 -2.12 7.61
N TYR A 18 -0.16 -2.78 7.29
CA TYR A 18 1.06 -2.63 8.07
C TYR A 18 1.56 -1.19 8.08
N GLU A 19 1.59 -0.53 6.92
CA GLU A 19 2.03 0.86 6.77
C GLU A 19 1.18 1.83 7.60
N ILE A 20 -0.15 1.62 7.66
CA ILE A 20 -1.04 2.42 8.51
C ILE A 20 -0.68 2.24 9.98
N GLY A 21 -0.50 1.01 10.44
CA GLY A 21 -0.12 0.71 11.84
C GLY A 21 1.26 1.29 12.20
N ALA A 22 2.24 1.16 11.30
CA ALA A 22 3.58 1.70 11.48
C ALA A 22 3.58 3.24 11.50
N CYS A 23 2.87 3.90 10.56
CA CYS A 23 2.70 5.36 10.58
C CYS A 23 2.05 5.85 11.87
N ALA A 24 1.05 5.13 12.38
CA ALA A 24 0.39 5.46 13.65
C ALA A 24 1.36 5.34 14.83
N ALA A 25 2.21 4.31 14.86
CA ALA A 25 3.22 4.12 15.89
C ALA A 25 4.29 5.23 15.87
N LEU A 26 4.75 5.60 14.68
CA LEU A 26 5.70 6.69 14.50
C LEU A 26 5.11 8.02 14.95
N ALA A 27 3.87 8.32 14.55
CA ALA A 27 3.17 9.55 14.94
C ALA A 27 2.89 9.62 16.45
N ASP A 28 2.67 8.47 17.09
CA ASP A 28 2.42 8.35 18.53
C ASP A 28 3.71 8.48 19.35
N SER A 29 4.86 8.14 18.79
CA SER A 29 6.12 7.96 19.51
C SER A 29 7.20 9.00 19.16
N ILE A 30 6.98 9.85 18.16
CA ILE A 30 7.94 10.88 17.75
C ILE A 30 7.31 12.27 17.87
N LYS A 31 7.86 13.09 18.75
CA LYS A 31 7.47 14.49 18.93
C LYS A 31 8.16 15.39 17.91
N GLY A 32 7.49 16.47 17.51
CA GLY A 32 8.03 17.48 16.60
C GLY A 32 7.68 17.26 15.13
N VAL A 33 7.06 16.14 14.75
CA VAL A 33 6.60 15.86 13.40
C VAL A 33 5.12 15.52 13.36
N ARG A 34 4.45 15.95 12.30
CA ARG A 34 3.09 15.52 11.94
C ARG A 34 3.17 14.83 10.60
N PHE A 35 2.93 13.52 10.57
CA PHE A 35 3.14 12.68 9.39
C PHE A 35 2.22 13.05 8.22
N GLU A 36 1.08 13.71 8.47
CA GLU A 36 0.21 14.28 7.45
C GLU A 36 0.61 15.69 6.99
N GLN A 37 1.74 16.21 7.49
CA GLN A 37 2.30 17.51 7.15
C GLN A 37 3.79 17.41 6.79
N ALA A 38 4.27 16.24 6.39
CA ALA A 38 5.60 16.09 5.85
C ALA A 38 5.74 16.84 4.52
N ASP A 39 6.96 17.27 4.18
CA ASP A 39 7.22 18.08 2.98
C ASP A 39 7.11 17.26 1.70
N ILE A 40 7.50 15.97 1.77
CA ILE A 40 7.58 15.08 0.60
C ILE A 40 7.00 13.72 0.95
N TYR A 41 6.18 13.20 0.04
CA TYR A 41 5.69 11.82 0.09
C TYR A 41 6.07 11.07 -1.16
N VAL A 42 6.53 9.84 -0.98
CA VAL A 42 6.80 8.91 -2.07
C VAL A 42 6.07 7.61 -1.80
N GLY A 43 5.24 7.17 -2.73
CA GLY A 43 4.47 5.94 -2.56
C GLY A 43 4.57 5.01 -3.74
N VAL A 44 4.54 3.70 -3.47
CA VAL A 44 4.52 2.63 -4.46
C VAL A 44 3.37 1.69 -4.15
N SER A 45 2.55 1.32 -5.13
CA SER A 45 1.48 0.32 -4.97
C SER A 45 0.54 0.65 -3.78
N SER A 46 0.40 -0.23 -2.78
CA SER A 46 -0.35 0.07 -1.55
C SER A 46 0.18 1.31 -0.83
N GLY A 47 1.50 1.49 -0.77
CA GLY A 47 2.12 2.68 -0.19
C GLY A 47 1.77 3.97 -0.94
N ALA A 48 1.46 3.90 -2.25
CA ALA A 48 0.97 5.06 -2.99
C ALA A 48 -0.41 5.53 -2.51
N VAL A 49 -1.30 4.60 -2.12
CA VAL A 49 -2.60 4.93 -1.52
C VAL A 49 -2.40 5.68 -0.20
N ILE A 50 -1.55 5.16 0.67
CA ILE A 50 -1.29 5.75 1.99
C ILE A 50 -0.57 7.09 1.88
N ALA A 51 0.48 7.18 1.04
CA ALA A 51 1.20 8.42 0.76
C ALA A 51 0.27 9.51 0.22
N SER A 52 -0.63 9.16 -0.72
CA SER A 52 -1.61 10.10 -1.28
C SER A 52 -2.62 10.57 -0.23
N ALA A 53 -3.01 9.70 0.70
CA ALA A 53 -3.91 10.07 1.79
C ALA A 53 -3.22 11.00 2.80
N LEU A 54 -1.96 10.70 3.19
CA LEU A 54 -1.17 11.58 4.07
C LEU A 54 -0.94 12.94 3.43
N ALA A 55 -0.56 12.99 2.14
CA ALA A 55 -0.37 14.23 1.38
C ALA A 55 -1.66 15.06 1.25
N ASN A 56 -2.83 14.43 1.35
CA ASN A 56 -4.14 15.07 1.47
C ASN A 56 -4.50 15.49 2.91
N GLY A 57 -3.54 15.50 3.83
CA GLY A 57 -3.75 15.94 5.22
C GLY A 57 -4.52 14.94 6.09
N ILE A 58 -4.60 13.67 5.69
CA ILE A 58 -5.26 12.64 6.48
C ILE A 58 -4.24 12.07 7.46
N SER A 59 -4.43 12.32 8.76
CA SER A 59 -3.52 11.86 9.80
C SER A 59 -3.50 10.32 9.91
N PRO A 60 -2.39 9.74 10.41
CA PRO A 60 -2.31 8.30 10.67
C PRO A 60 -3.46 7.76 11.53
N ASP A 61 -3.86 8.48 12.58
CA ASP A 61 -5.01 8.12 13.42
C ASP A 61 -6.33 8.09 12.64
N LYS A 62 -6.50 9.00 11.68
CA LYS A 62 -7.68 9.01 10.82
C LYS A 62 -7.65 7.84 9.84
N LEU A 63 -6.48 7.48 9.31
CA LEU A 63 -6.29 6.28 8.48
C LEU A 63 -6.62 5.00 9.25
N VAL A 64 -6.14 4.88 10.50
CA VAL A 64 -6.51 3.76 11.39
C VAL A 64 -8.03 3.68 11.56
N ARG A 65 -8.69 4.80 11.85
CA ARG A 65 -10.16 4.83 11.99
C ARG A 65 -10.87 4.42 10.71
N ILE A 66 -10.46 4.96 9.57
CA ILE A 66 -11.00 4.56 8.27
C ILE A 66 -10.83 3.04 8.06
N LEU A 67 -9.67 2.48 8.39
CA LEU A 67 -9.39 1.06 8.25
C LEU A 67 -10.21 0.18 9.22
N LEU A 68 -10.43 0.65 10.46
CA LEU A 68 -11.01 -0.13 11.55
C LEU A 68 -12.53 0.06 11.73
N SER A 69 -13.18 1.01 11.05
CA SER A 69 -14.63 1.24 11.15
C SER A 69 -15.38 0.64 9.96
N ASP A 70 -16.36 -0.21 10.24
CA ASP A 70 -17.28 -0.74 9.21
C ASP A 70 -18.27 0.31 8.70
N ASP A 71 -18.55 1.35 9.51
CA ASP A 71 -19.61 2.35 9.27
C ASP A 71 -19.12 3.65 8.64
N SER A 72 -17.84 3.80 8.35
CA SER A 72 -17.28 5.12 8.00
C SER A 72 -17.78 5.68 6.65
N GLY A 73 -18.48 4.87 5.82
CA GLY A 73 -18.88 5.31 4.46
C GLY A 73 -17.72 5.85 3.62
N GLU A 74 -16.52 5.86 4.21
CA GLU A 74 -15.27 6.36 3.65
C GLU A 74 -14.37 5.24 3.15
N PHE A 75 -14.82 3.98 3.29
CA PHE A 75 -13.92 2.84 3.31
C PHE A 75 -13.62 2.24 1.95
N PHE A 76 -12.35 1.93 1.81
CA PHE A 76 -11.79 1.08 0.79
C PHE A 76 -12.02 -0.39 1.16
N ASP A 77 -13.07 -1.01 0.65
CA ASP A 77 -13.29 -2.45 0.80
C ASP A 77 -12.34 -3.21 -0.14
N PRO A 78 -11.34 -3.94 0.39
CA PRO A 78 -10.43 -4.73 -0.43
C PRO A 78 -11.14 -5.75 -1.34
N SER A 79 -12.36 -6.19 -0.97
CA SER A 79 -13.14 -7.11 -1.80
C SER A 79 -13.60 -6.46 -3.11
N THR A 80 -13.75 -5.14 -3.15
CA THR A 80 -14.09 -4.41 -4.38
C THR A 80 -12.95 -4.37 -5.38
N LEU A 81 -11.68 -4.54 -4.91
CA LEU A 81 -10.51 -4.66 -5.76
C LEU A 81 -10.43 -6.01 -6.47
N LEU A 82 -11.05 -7.03 -5.91
CA LEU A 82 -11.00 -8.40 -6.43
C LEU A 82 -12.20 -8.71 -7.35
N ARG A 83 -12.80 -7.71 -7.98
CA ARG A 83 -13.81 -7.96 -8.99
C ARG A 83 -13.16 -8.60 -10.21
N PRO A 84 -13.60 -9.81 -10.63
CA PRO A 84 -13.05 -10.46 -11.81
C PRO A 84 -13.18 -9.57 -13.05
N ALA A 85 -12.14 -9.53 -13.86
CA ALA A 85 -12.09 -8.76 -15.11
C ALA A 85 -12.91 -9.42 -16.24
N PHE A 86 -14.20 -9.72 -15.98
CA PHE A 86 -15.07 -10.46 -16.93
C PHE A 86 -15.05 -9.87 -18.34
N GLY A 87 -14.96 -8.54 -18.47
CA GLY A 87 -14.90 -7.89 -19.79
C GLY A 87 -13.66 -8.31 -20.60
N GLU A 88 -12.49 -8.31 -19.96
CA GLU A 88 -11.25 -8.76 -20.61
C GLU A 88 -11.27 -10.26 -20.92
N TYR A 89 -11.83 -11.07 -20.00
CA TYR A 89 -11.98 -12.51 -20.24
C TYR A 89 -12.87 -12.80 -21.44
N VAL A 90 -14.00 -12.13 -21.59
CA VAL A 90 -14.91 -12.32 -22.74
C VAL A 90 -14.22 -11.85 -24.02
N GLU A 91 -13.57 -10.70 -24.03
CA GLU A 91 -12.84 -10.19 -25.20
C GLU A 91 -11.72 -11.14 -25.63
N ARG A 92 -10.94 -11.67 -24.67
CA ARG A 92 -9.88 -12.64 -24.95
C ARG A 92 -10.40 -13.98 -25.42
N LEU A 93 -11.49 -14.47 -24.81
CA LEU A 93 -12.14 -15.71 -25.27
C LEU A 93 -12.70 -15.59 -26.70
N THR A 94 -13.29 -14.45 -27.04
CA THR A 94 -13.78 -14.21 -28.42
C THR A 94 -12.65 -14.06 -29.43
N SER A 95 -11.46 -13.72 -29.00
CA SER A 95 -10.26 -13.66 -29.85
C SER A 95 -9.59 -15.04 -30.09
N LEU A 96 -9.93 -16.08 -29.33
CA LEU A 96 -9.34 -17.42 -29.47
C LEU A 96 -9.51 -18.03 -30.86
N PRO A 97 -10.72 -18.07 -31.48
CA PRO A 97 -10.89 -18.67 -32.80
C PRO A 97 -10.04 -18.03 -33.90
N PRO A 98 -10.03 -16.68 -34.07
CA PRO A 98 -9.17 -16.05 -35.08
C PRO A 98 -7.66 -16.22 -34.76
N LEU A 99 -7.24 -16.22 -33.51
CA LEU A 99 -5.86 -16.50 -33.14
C LEU A 99 -5.45 -17.94 -33.44
N ALA A 100 -6.30 -18.92 -33.16
CA ALA A 100 -6.05 -20.32 -33.50
C ALA A 100 -5.92 -20.53 -35.03
N LEU A 101 -6.81 -19.89 -35.81
CA LEU A 101 -6.73 -19.90 -37.28
C LEU A 101 -5.43 -19.22 -37.78
N ALA A 102 -5.04 -18.09 -37.18
CA ALA A 102 -3.81 -17.41 -37.52
C ALA A 102 -2.56 -18.27 -37.20
N CYS A 103 -2.55 -18.94 -36.06
CA CYS A 103 -1.47 -19.86 -35.66
C CYS A 103 -1.40 -21.07 -36.59
N LEU A 104 -2.54 -21.61 -36.99
CA LEU A 104 -2.60 -22.71 -37.96
C LEU A 104 -2.11 -22.27 -39.33
N ALA A 105 -2.55 -21.12 -39.81
CA ALA A 105 -2.10 -20.54 -41.08
C ALA A 105 -0.59 -20.25 -41.07
N ASP A 106 -0.06 -19.72 -39.98
CA ASP A 106 1.37 -19.47 -39.79
C ASP A 106 2.20 -20.77 -39.82
N TYR A 107 1.72 -21.83 -39.16
CA TYR A 107 2.34 -23.14 -39.21
C TYR A 107 2.32 -23.74 -40.61
N LEU A 108 1.17 -23.70 -41.29
CA LEU A 108 1.00 -24.25 -42.63
C LEU A 108 1.81 -23.49 -43.68
N SER A 109 2.10 -22.21 -43.45
CA SER A 109 2.91 -21.38 -44.41
C SER A 109 4.38 -21.78 -44.44
N SER A 110 4.93 -22.41 -43.40
CA SER A 110 6.34 -22.79 -43.32
C SER A 110 6.58 -23.96 -42.37
N PRO A 111 6.04 -25.17 -42.65
CA PRO A 111 6.05 -26.30 -41.71
C PRO A 111 7.45 -26.87 -41.44
N TRP A 112 8.40 -26.61 -42.32
CA TRP A 112 9.77 -27.09 -42.21
C TRP A 112 10.71 -26.17 -41.43
N HIS A 113 10.30 -24.91 -41.17
CA HIS A 113 11.12 -23.89 -40.50
C HIS A 113 10.54 -23.42 -39.16
N LYS A 114 9.28 -23.73 -38.88
CA LYS A 114 8.58 -23.32 -37.64
C LYS A 114 8.14 -24.54 -36.84
N SER A 115 8.43 -24.54 -35.55
CA SER A 115 7.92 -25.58 -34.68
C SER A 115 6.44 -25.28 -34.33
N LEU A 116 5.63 -26.34 -34.14
CA LEU A 116 4.25 -26.21 -33.65
C LEU A 116 4.20 -25.37 -32.34
N LEU A 117 5.18 -25.57 -31.48
CA LEU A 117 5.28 -24.82 -30.21
C LEU A 117 5.51 -23.32 -30.46
N GLY A 118 6.31 -22.96 -31.46
CA GLY A 118 6.54 -21.57 -31.84
C GLY A 118 5.29 -20.88 -32.40
N SER A 119 4.53 -21.61 -33.24
CA SER A 119 3.28 -21.08 -33.80
C SER A 119 2.18 -20.94 -32.72
N LEU A 120 2.15 -21.84 -31.72
CA LEU A 120 1.25 -21.77 -30.58
C LEU A 120 1.55 -20.57 -29.64
N GLN A 121 2.74 -19.95 -29.75
CA GLN A 121 3.07 -18.74 -29.01
C GLN A 121 2.07 -17.58 -29.27
N GLY A 122 1.45 -17.55 -30.45
CA GLY A 122 0.37 -16.63 -30.79
C GLY A 122 -0.86 -16.74 -29.88
N LEU A 123 -1.12 -17.94 -29.32
CA LEU A 123 -2.23 -18.17 -28.40
C LEU A 123 -2.02 -17.56 -27.00
N SER A 124 -0.77 -17.22 -26.66
CA SER A 124 -0.48 -16.50 -25.39
C SER A 124 -1.18 -15.14 -25.34
N LYS A 125 -1.49 -14.53 -26.49
CA LYS A 125 -2.28 -13.29 -26.61
C LYS A 125 -3.73 -13.45 -26.11
N ALA A 126 -4.23 -14.67 -26.04
CA ALA A 126 -5.56 -14.94 -25.49
C ALA A 126 -5.57 -15.06 -23.97
N ILE A 127 -4.40 -15.10 -23.31
CA ILE A 127 -4.31 -15.10 -21.86
C ILE A 127 -4.57 -13.67 -21.37
N PRO A 128 -5.54 -13.46 -20.44
CA PRO A 128 -5.79 -12.16 -19.85
C PRO A 128 -4.53 -11.60 -19.17
N THR A 129 -4.30 -10.30 -19.27
CA THR A 129 -3.14 -9.63 -18.66
C THR A 129 -3.31 -9.41 -17.14
N GLY A 130 -4.56 -9.52 -16.63
CA GLY A 130 -4.90 -9.45 -15.23
C GLY A 130 -6.12 -10.28 -14.88
N MET A 131 -6.18 -10.78 -13.65
CA MET A 131 -7.33 -11.52 -13.12
C MET A 131 -8.47 -10.62 -12.66
N PHE A 132 -8.14 -9.39 -12.21
CA PHE A 132 -9.08 -8.46 -11.60
C PHE A 132 -9.16 -7.13 -12.36
N ASP A 133 -10.30 -6.45 -12.26
CA ASP A 133 -10.51 -5.13 -12.89
C ASP A 133 -9.94 -4.01 -11.99
N SER A 134 -8.88 -3.34 -12.45
CA SER A 134 -8.25 -2.22 -11.74
C SER A 134 -9.04 -0.91 -11.80
N ARG A 135 -10.04 -0.77 -12.70
CA ARG A 135 -10.85 0.46 -12.83
C ARG A 135 -11.68 0.77 -11.58
N GLY A 136 -11.91 -0.25 -10.74
CA GLY A 136 -12.53 -0.07 -9.42
C GLY A 136 -11.66 0.77 -8.49
N VAL A 137 -10.34 0.60 -8.54
CA VAL A 137 -9.36 1.35 -7.72
C VAL A 137 -9.44 2.84 -8.02
N ASP A 138 -9.29 3.21 -9.30
CA ASP A 138 -9.35 4.61 -9.73
C ASP A 138 -10.67 5.27 -9.32
N ARG A 139 -11.82 4.60 -9.55
CA ARG A 139 -13.14 5.12 -9.19
C ARG A 139 -13.28 5.40 -7.69
N ILE A 140 -12.86 4.45 -6.85
CA ILE A 140 -12.94 4.60 -5.39
C ILE A 140 -12.03 5.73 -4.93
N LEU A 141 -10.80 5.79 -5.44
CA LEU A 141 -9.84 6.82 -5.09
C LEU A 141 -10.26 8.20 -5.60
N THR A 142 -10.83 8.29 -6.80
CA THR A 142 -11.42 9.53 -7.32
C THR A 142 -12.51 10.04 -6.37
N GLN A 143 -13.42 9.18 -5.93
CA GLN A 143 -14.46 9.56 -4.97
C GLN A 143 -13.86 9.97 -3.61
N PHE A 144 -12.82 9.27 -3.17
CA PHE A 144 -12.15 9.56 -1.90
C PHE A 144 -11.42 10.90 -1.92
N PHE A 145 -10.68 11.21 -2.99
CA PHE A 145 -9.92 12.44 -3.12
C PHE A 145 -10.78 13.64 -3.58
N SER A 146 -11.98 13.42 -4.12
CA SER A 146 -12.93 14.52 -4.49
C SER A 146 -13.77 15.04 -3.32
N ARG A 147 -13.56 14.55 -2.10
CA ARG A 147 -14.28 15.04 -0.91
C ARG A 147 -13.76 16.40 -0.47
N PRO A 148 -14.59 17.22 0.20
CA PRO A 148 -14.18 18.54 0.68
C PRO A 148 -12.89 18.48 1.52
N GLY A 149 -11.94 19.38 1.22
CA GLY A 149 -10.64 19.46 1.89
C GLY A 149 -9.60 18.43 1.38
N ARG A 150 -9.88 17.74 0.28
CA ARG A 150 -8.96 16.84 -0.43
C ARG A 150 -8.83 17.23 -1.89
N SER A 151 -7.77 16.78 -2.56
CA SER A 151 -7.58 16.96 -3.99
C SER A 151 -7.11 15.69 -4.68
N ASN A 152 -7.58 15.49 -5.91
CA ASN A 152 -7.10 14.47 -6.84
C ASN A 152 -6.06 15.02 -7.84
N ASP A 153 -5.55 16.23 -7.58
CA ASP A 153 -4.53 16.91 -8.40
C ASP A 153 -3.26 17.12 -7.56
N PHE A 154 -2.11 16.65 -8.06
CA PHE A 154 -0.81 16.80 -7.38
C PHE A 154 -0.45 18.26 -7.10
N ARG A 155 -0.83 19.17 -8.00
CA ARG A 155 -0.49 20.60 -7.96
C ARG A 155 -1.27 21.38 -6.91
N GLU A 156 -2.37 20.83 -6.41
CA GLU A 156 -3.22 21.42 -5.37
C GLU A 156 -2.83 20.98 -3.96
N LEU A 157 -1.92 20.01 -3.83
CA LEU A 157 -1.45 19.54 -2.54
C LEU A 157 -0.49 20.54 -1.90
N ALA A 158 -0.55 20.68 -0.57
CA ALA A 158 0.39 21.51 0.19
C ALA A 158 1.81 20.94 0.21
N SER A 159 1.94 19.62 0.10
CA SER A 159 3.19 18.85 0.10
C SER A 159 3.46 18.24 -1.26
N ARG A 160 4.70 17.95 -1.57
CA ARG A 160 5.06 17.24 -2.80
C ARG A 160 4.76 15.75 -2.67
N LEU A 161 3.98 15.22 -3.58
CA LEU A 161 3.65 13.79 -3.65
C LEU A 161 4.23 13.18 -4.93
N PHE A 162 4.89 12.04 -4.79
CA PHE A 162 5.37 11.23 -5.91
C PHE A 162 4.78 9.83 -5.83
N VAL A 163 4.06 9.44 -6.87
CA VAL A 163 3.50 8.10 -7.04
C VAL A 163 4.31 7.38 -8.11
N ILE A 164 4.93 6.26 -7.74
CA ILE A 164 5.87 5.57 -8.63
C ILE A 164 5.20 4.40 -9.33
N ALA A 165 5.28 4.38 -10.65
CA ALA A 165 4.91 3.25 -11.49
C ALA A 165 6.07 2.87 -12.43
N THR A 166 5.93 1.74 -13.12
CA THR A 166 6.88 1.28 -14.14
C THR A 166 6.24 1.41 -15.50
N GLU A 167 6.83 2.18 -16.42
CA GLU A 167 6.42 2.20 -17.82
C GLU A 167 6.77 0.84 -18.46
N LEU A 168 5.78 0.16 -19.00
CA LEU A 168 5.92 -1.23 -19.45
C LEU A 168 6.87 -1.36 -20.64
N ASP A 169 6.75 -0.47 -21.61
CA ASP A 169 7.51 -0.57 -22.88
C ASP A 169 9.00 -0.22 -22.71
N THR A 170 9.34 0.62 -21.72
CA THR A 170 10.73 1.04 -21.48
C THR A 170 11.37 0.34 -20.27
N GLY A 171 10.58 -0.25 -19.40
CA GLY A 171 11.02 -0.83 -18.13
C GLY A 171 11.59 0.21 -17.16
N ARG A 172 11.25 1.50 -17.31
CA ARG A 172 11.75 2.58 -16.45
C ARG A 172 10.74 2.95 -15.38
N ALA A 173 11.25 3.32 -14.19
CA ALA A 173 10.44 3.93 -13.16
C ALA A 173 10.02 5.34 -13.59
N VAL A 174 8.74 5.64 -13.38
CA VAL A 174 8.13 6.94 -13.64
C VAL A 174 7.53 7.46 -12.33
N ALA A 175 7.86 8.71 -11.98
CA ALA A 175 7.35 9.38 -10.79
C ALA A 175 6.24 10.36 -11.21
N PHE A 176 4.98 9.97 -11.10
CA PHE A 176 3.86 10.89 -11.23
C PHE A 176 3.90 11.91 -10.09
N GLY A 177 3.58 13.16 -10.38
CA GLY A 177 3.78 14.30 -9.49
C GLY A 177 5.05 15.10 -9.81
N SER A 178 5.95 14.56 -10.67
CA SER A 178 7.08 15.34 -11.22
C SER A 178 6.59 16.31 -12.31
N PRO A 179 7.33 17.39 -12.60
CA PRO A 179 6.99 18.33 -13.68
C PRO A 179 6.71 17.62 -15.01
N GLY A 180 5.55 17.90 -15.60
CA GLY A 180 5.08 17.27 -16.82
C GLY A 180 4.34 15.93 -16.64
N LEU A 181 4.26 15.42 -15.41
CA LEU A 181 3.47 14.24 -15.01
C LEU A 181 2.54 14.54 -13.84
N ASP A 182 2.50 15.79 -13.40
CA ASP A 182 1.71 16.31 -12.29
C ASP A 182 0.26 16.66 -12.67
N GLN A 183 -0.06 16.68 -13.98
CA GLN A 183 -1.42 16.84 -14.48
C GLN A 183 -2.24 15.54 -14.49
N VAL A 184 -1.59 14.38 -14.32
CA VAL A 184 -2.28 13.09 -14.21
C VAL A 184 -3.04 13.07 -12.88
N PRO A 185 -4.31 12.65 -12.84
CA PRO A 185 -5.03 12.51 -11.57
C PRO A 185 -4.31 11.57 -10.60
N ILE A 186 -4.26 11.92 -9.32
CA ILE A 186 -3.62 11.08 -8.27
C ILE A 186 -4.21 9.67 -8.29
N SER A 187 -5.53 9.55 -8.43
CA SER A 187 -6.22 8.25 -8.49
C SER A 187 -5.74 7.37 -9.65
N ALA A 188 -5.54 7.95 -10.83
CA ALA A 188 -5.04 7.24 -12.01
C ALA A 188 -3.56 6.84 -11.84
N ALA A 189 -2.74 7.71 -11.28
CA ALA A 189 -1.34 7.41 -10.96
C ALA A 189 -1.24 6.26 -9.94
N VAL A 190 -2.08 6.28 -8.88
CA VAL A 190 -2.14 5.20 -7.88
C VAL A 190 -2.62 3.90 -8.50
N GLN A 191 -3.64 3.93 -9.38
CA GLN A 191 -4.07 2.75 -10.13
C GLN A 191 -2.93 2.15 -10.95
N ALA A 192 -2.16 2.98 -11.66
CA ALA A 192 -1.00 2.56 -12.45
C ALA A 192 0.09 1.94 -11.54
N SER A 193 0.37 2.59 -10.41
CA SER A 193 1.33 2.11 -9.40
C SER A 193 0.92 0.78 -8.76
N ALA A 194 -0.37 0.46 -8.70
CA ALA A 194 -0.91 -0.77 -8.13
C ALA A 194 -1.20 -1.86 -9.17
N ALA A 195 -0.89 -1.64 -10.44
CA ALA A 195 -1.17 -2.57 -11.54
C ALA A 195 -0.15 -3.73 -11.55
N LEU A 196 -0.21 -4.61 -10.55
CA LEU A 196 0.68 -5.76 -10.45
C LEU A 196 0.37 -6.79 -11.55
N PRO A 197 1.33 -7.11 -12.44
CA PRO A 197 1.12 -8.06 -13.54
C PRO A 197 0.62 -9.41 -13.06
N GLY A 198 -0.35 -9.96 -13.78
CA GLY A 198 -1.04 -11.18 -13.41
C GLY A 198 -2.23 -10.98 -12.47
N LEU A 199 -2.21 -9.97 -11.60
CA LEU A 199 -3.37 -9.60 -10.78
C LEU A 199 -4.25 -8.55 -11.49
N PHE A 200 -3.63 -7.48 -11.97
CA PHE A 200 -4.31 -6.39 -12.66
C PHE A 200 -3.74 -6.16 -14.06
N PRO A 201 -4.56 -5.77 -15.03
CA PRO A 201 -4.06 -5.37 -16.34
C PRO A 201 -3.23 -4.08 -16.22
N PRO A 202 -2.23 -3.87 -17.12
CA PRO A 202 -1.50 -2.62 -17.19
C PRO A 202 -2.43 -1.43 -17.37
N SER A 203 -2.17 -0.33 -16.65
CA SER A 203 -2.94 0.91 -16.74
C SER A 203 -2.48 1.73 -17.94
N LEU A 204 -3.42 2.22 -18.75
CA LEU A 204 -3.15 3.11 -19.88
C LEU A 204 -3.33 4.57 -19.47
N ILE A 205 -2.25 5.36 -19.52
CA ILE A 205 -2.26 6.82 -19.27
C ILE A 205 -1.53 7.48 -20.43
N ASP A 206 -2.17 8.45 -21.09
CA ASP A 206 -1.63 9.24 -22.20
C ASP A 206 -0.93 8.39 -23.29
N GLY A 207 -1.55 7.25 -23.65
CA GLY A 207 -1.07 6.34 -24.69
C GLY A 207 0.09 5.43 -24.28
N ARG A 208 0.50 5.42 -23.00
CA ARG A 208 1.56 4.57 -22.44
C ARG A 208 0.99 3.60 -21.42
N TYR A 209 1.55 2.40 -21.38
CA TYR A 209 1.16 1.37 -20.42
C TYR A 209 2.07 1.37 -19.21
N TYR A 210 1.45 1.29 -18.03
CA TYR A 210 2.14 1.28 -16.73
C TYR A 210 1.75 0.05 -15.91
N VAL A 211 2.73 -0.45 -15.18
CA VAL A 211 2.58 -1.55 -14.22
C VAL A 211 3.16 -1.14 -12.86
N ASP A 212 2.95 -1.97 -11.84
CA ASP A 212 3.36 -1.71 -10.46
C ASP A 212 4.83 -1.27 -10.36
N GLY A 213 5.06 -0.20 -9.61
CA GLY A 213 6.38 0.38 -9.38
C GLY A 213 7.32 -0.51 -8.55
N ALA A 214 6.77 -1.41 -7.73
CA ALA A 214 7.54 -2.33 -6.89
C ALA A 214 8.41 -3.31 -7.69
N LEU A 215 8.10 -3.53 -8.98
CA LEU A 215 8.88 -4.39 -9.86
C LEU A 215 10.32 -3.89 -10.07
N ILE A 216 10.56 -2.58 -10.02
CA ILE A 216 11.91 -1.99 -10.14
C ILE A 216 12.54 -1.80 -8.78
N LYS A 217 11.83 -1.12 -7.89
CA LYS A 217 12.19 -0.91 -6.48
C LYS A 217 10.90 -0.87 -5.66
N THR A 218 10.91 -1.51 -4.52
CA THR A 218 9.75 -1.46 -3.62
C THR A 218 9.65 -0.15 -2.90
N LEU A 219 10.79 0.42 -2.52
CA LEU A 219 10.91 1.68 -1.81
C LEU A 219 11.76 2.65 -2.64
N HIS A 220 11.19 3.78 -3.00
CA HIS A 220 11.83 4.82 -3.81
C HIS A 220 12.27 6.04 -2.98
N ALA A 221 12.88 5.82 -1.80
CA ALA A 221 13.41 6.90 -0.96
C ALA A 221 14.41 7.81 -1.71
N SER A 222 15.08 7.29 -2.76
CA SER A 222 15.94 8.10 -3.62
C SER A 222 15.22 9.28 -4.27
N VAL A 223 13.92 9.19 -4.51
CA VAL A 223 13.15 10.31 -5.08
C VAL A 223 13.06 11.44 -4.04
N ALA A 224 12.71 11.10 -2.79
CA ALA A 224 12.67 12.10 -1.71
C ALA A 224 14.05 12.75 -1.46
N LEU A 225 15.12 11.95 -1.48
CA LEU A 225 16.50 12.45 -1.31
C LEU A 225 16.93 13.36 -2.47
N GLN A 226 16.57 13.02 -3.71
CA GLN A 226 16.83 13.87 -4.89
C GLN A 226 16.06 15.18 -4.83
N GLU A 227 14.87 15.16 -4.23
CA GLU A 227 14.04 16.35 -4.00
C GLU A 227 14.46 17.17 -2.77
N GLY A 228 15.58 16.82 -2.13
CA GLY A 228 16.19 17.58 -1.05
C GLY A 228 15.65 17.26 0.34
N ALA A 229 15.16 16.05 0.58
CA ALA A 229 14.80 15.61 1.93
C ALA A 229 16.06 15.44 2.79
N ASP A 230 16.04 16.02 3.99
CA ASP A 230 17.09 15.87 5.01
C ASP A 230 16.86 14.61 5.86
N LEU A 231 15.58 14.24 6.07
CA LEU A 231 15.18 13.04 6.80
C LEU A 231 14.07 12.31 6.04
N VAL A 232 14.25 11.01 5.79
CA VAL A 232 13.25 10.15 5.14
C VAL A 232 12.83 9.02 6.08
N PHE A 233 11.57 9.00 6.46
CA PHE A 233 10.96 7.84 7.12
C PHE A 233 10.56 6.83 6.04
N CYS A 234 11.23 5.68 6.03
CA CYS A 234 11.04 4.61 5.06
C CYS A 234 10.27 3.46 5.70
N ILE A 235 9.10 3.09 5.18
CA ILE A 235 8.30 1.97 5.70
C ILE A 235 8.21 0.91 4.61
N ASN A 236 8.68 -0.31 4.93
CA ASN A 236 8.69 -1.45 4.01
C ASN A 236 7.99 -2.66 4.64
N PRO A 237 6.79 -3.05 4.16
CA PRO A 237 6.09 -4.25 4.66
C PRO A 237 6.59 -5.56 4.03
N LEU A 238 7.43 -5.49 2.98
CA LEU A 238 7.82 -6.66 2.18
C LEU A 238 9.15 -7.25 2.64
N VAL A 239 9.11 -7.99 3.74
CA VAL A 239 10.24 -8.79 4.23
C VAL A 239 9.99 -10.26 3.90
N PRO A 240 10.98 -11.02 3.40
CA PRO A 240 10.83 -12.45 3.22
C PRO A 240 10.72 -13.14 4.58
N PHE A 241 9.85 -14.14 4.67
CA PHE A 241 9.68 -14.93 5.88
C PHE A 241 10.85 -15.92 6.04
N ASP A 242 11.46 -15.92 7.22
CA ASP A 242 12.51 -16.87 7.59
C ASP A 242 11.96 -17.91 8.57
N ALA A 243 11.60 -19.09 8.06
CA ALA A 243 11.11 -20.19 8.86
C ALA A 243 12.14 -20.74 9.86
N GLY A 244 13.43 -20.42 9.69
CA GLY A 244 14.49 -20.79 10.62
C GLY A 244 14.52 -19.94 11.87
N LEU A 245 14.02 -18.71 11.80
CA LEU A 245 13.93 -17.75 12.91
C LEU A 245 12.57 -17.80 13.63
N ALA A 246 11.55 -18.37 13.00
CA ALA A 246 10.21 -18.42 13.59
C ALA A 246 10.17 -19.38 14.78
N SER A 247 9.49 -18.98 15.86
CA SER A 247 9.33 -19.77 17.09
C SER A 247 8.50 -21.04 16.85
N GLU A 248 7.52 -20.97 15.95
CA GLU A 248 6.75 -22.13 15.47
C GLU A 248 7.19 -22.42 14.02
N ARG A 249 7.67 -23.64 13.77
CA ARG A 249 8.01 -24.08 12.41
C ARG A 249 6.71 -24.30 11.62
N PRO A 250 6.35 -23.41 10.70
CA PRO A 250 5.24 -23.70 9.81
C PRO A 250 5.58 -24.90 8.94
N ALA A 251 4.55 -25.55 8.41
CA ALA A 251 4.71 -26.49 7.31
C ALA A 251 5.57 -25.84 6.21
N LYS A 252 6.32 -26.62 5.48
CA LYS A 252 7.22 -26.09 4.43
C LYS A 252 6.45 -25.14 3.52
N LEU A 253 7.00 -23.97 3.23
CA LEU A 253 6.32 -22.95 2.40
C LEU A 253 5.86 -23.50 1.05
N VAL A 254 6.58 -24.51 0.51
CA VAL A 254 6.22 -25.18 -0.75
C VAL A 254 4.88 -25.91 -0.66
N ASP A 255 4.49 -26.38 0.52
CA ASP A 255 3.23 -27.12 0.72
C ASP A 255 2.00 -26.16 0.64
N SER A 256 2.23 -24.85 0.75
CA SER A 256 1.20 -23.81 0.58
C SER A 256 0.95 -23.44 -0.90
N GLY A 257 1.64 -24.07 -1.83
CA GLY A 257 1.42 -23.95 -3.27
C GLY A 257 2.09 -22.74 -3.93
N LEU A 258 1.89 -22.65 -5.24
CA LEU A 258 2.55 -21.67 -6.13
C LEU A 258 2.41 -20.21 -5.68
N PRO A 259 1.24 -19.71 -5.23
CA PRO A 259 1.12 -18.32 -4.82
C PRO A 259 2.07 -17.94 -3.67
N VAL A 260 2.21 -18.80 -2.68
CA VAL A 260 3.09 -18.55 -1.52
C VAL A 260 4.57 -18.63 -1.93
N VAL A 261 4.92 -19.58 -2.79
CA VAL A 261 6.29 -19.69 -3.33
C VAL A 261 6.66 -18.44 -4.13
N LEU A 262 5.77 -17.96 -5.00
CA LEU A 262 5.98 -16.72 -5.76
C LEU A 262 6.08 -15.50 -4.83
N ALA A 263 5.17 -15.37 -3.86
CA ALA A 263 5.20 -14.27 -2.89
C ALA A 263 6.52 -14.23 -2.12
N GLN A 264 7.00 -15.38 -1.64
CA GLN A 264 8.29 -15.48 -0.95
C GLN A 264 9.46 -15.11 -1.85
N THR A 265 9.45 -15.62 -3.09
CA THR A 265 10.52 -15.34 -4.07
C THR A 265 10.58 -13.85 -4.41
N PHE A 266 9.43 -13.22 -4.68
CA PHE A 266 9.36 -11.78 -4.94
C PHE A 266 9.84 -10.97 -3.74
N ARG A 267 9.41 -11.31 -2.52
CA ARG A 267 9.86 -10.63 -1.30
C ARG A 267 11.38 -10.74 -1.14
N ALA A 268 11.97 -11.92 -1.37
CA ALA A 268 13.41 -12.12 -1.26
C ALA A 268 14.21 -11.27 -2.27
N ILE A 269 13.77 -11.21 -3.54
CA ILE A 269 14.40 -10.38 -4.58
C ILE A 269 14.31 -8.91 -4.21
N ILE A 270 13.12 -8.45 -3.85
CA ILE A 270 12.81 -7.07 -3.52
C ILE A 270 13.61 -6.59 -2.31
N HIS A 271 13.58 -7.36 -1.23
CA HIS A 271 14.26 -7.05 0.03
C HIS A 271 15.78 -6.96 -0.14
N SER A 272 16.38 -7.92 -0.86
CA SER A 272 17.80 -7.88 -1.18
C SER A 272 18.20 -6.59 -1.93
N ARG A 273 17.42 -6.20 -2.94
CA ARG A 273 17.70 -4.98 -3.73
C ARG A 273 17.50 -3.69 -2.91
N MET A 274 16.53 -3.69 -2.00
CA MET A 274 16.26 -2.55 -1.13
C MET A 274 17.43 -2.29 -0.18
N HIS A 275 17.95 -3.31 0.49
CA HIS A 275 19.10 -3.14 1.41
C HIS A 275 20.33 -2.57 0.70
N VAL A 276 20.64 -3.08 -0.50
CA VAL A 276 21.71 -2.50 -1.34
C VAL A 276 21.43 -1.03 -1.65
N GLY A 277 20.18 -0.67 -1.90
CA GLY A 277 19.76 0.72 -2.11
C GLY A 277 19.96 1.59 -0.87
N MET A 278 19.55 1.12 0.31
CA MET A 278 19.68 1.85 1.57
C MET A 278 21.15 2.12 1.93
N ASP A 279 22.01 1.11 1.76
CA ASP A 279 23.45 1.30 2.01
C ASP A 279 24.09 2.31 1.04
N ARG A 280 23.63 2.28 -0.22
CA ARG A 280 24.08 3.27 -1.21
C ARG A 280 23.67 4.69 -0.85
N TYR A 281 22.49 4.91 -0.24
CA TYR A 281 22.03 6.24 0.13
C TYR A 281 22.94 6.88 1.17
N LYS A 282 23.47 6.15 2.14
CA LYS A 282 24.44 6.65 3.14
C LYS A 282 25.68 7.26 2.51
N HIS A 283 26.13 6.73 1.36
CA HIS A 283 27.30 7.25 0.63
C HIS A 283 26.94 8.35 -0.35
N GLN A 284 25.76 8.27 -0.97
CA GLN A 284 25.34 9.22 -2.01
C GLN A 284 24.75 10.51 -1.43
N TYR A 285 24.17 10.43 -0.24
CA TYR A 285 23.52 11.54 0.47
C TYR A 285 24.02 11.58 1.93
N PRO A 286 25.29 11.95 2.17
CA PRO A 286 25.91 11.89 3.50
C PRO A 286 25.30 12.86 4.51
N ASP A 287 24.65 13.92 4.03
CA ASP A 287 23.98 14.93 4.85
C ASP A 287 22.51 14.65 5.13
N ALA A 288 21.97 13.54 4.60
CA ALA A 288 20.59 13.14 4.79
C ALA A 288 20.49 11.78 5.52
N ASP A 289 19.46 11.64 6.34
CA ASP A 289 19.18 10.42 7.07
C ASP A 289 17.98 9.68 6.46
N ALA A 290 18.10 8.37 6.26
CA ALA A 290 17.01 7.49 5.84
C ALA A 290 16.79 6.40 6.89
N LEU A 291 15.66 6.45 7.59
CA LEU A 291 15.31 5.54 8.67
C LEU A 291 14.34 4.48 8.15
N LEU A 292 14.76 3.22 8.16
CA LEU A 292 13.96 2.09 7.69
C LEU A 292 13.21 1.42 8.84
N PHE A 293 11.90 1.19 8.62
CA PHE A 293 10.99 0.46 9.50
C PHE A 293 10.36 -0.69 8.71
N GLU A 294 10.52 -1.91 9.19
CA GLU A 294 10.04 -3.12 8.52
C GLU A 294 9.72 -4.22 9.53
N PRO A 295 8.85 -5.21 9.18
CA PRO A 295 8.57 -6.33 10.06
C PRO A 295 9.79 -7.24 10.22
N SER A 296 9.82 -8.01 11.30
CA SER A 296 10.85 -9.04 11.48
C SER A 296 10.73 -10.14 10.42
N PRO A 297 11.85 -10.70 9.92
CA PRO A 297 11.80 -11.90 9.08
C PRO A 297 11.12 -13.11 9.74
N ALA A 298 11.07 -13.15 11.08
CA ALA A 298 10.40 -14.20 11.85
C ALA A 298 8.87 -13.97 11.98
N ASP A 299 8.34 -12.88 11.42
CA ASP A 299 6.95 -12.46 11.60
C ASP A 299 5.98 -13.24 10.72
N GLY A 300 5.50 -14.39 11.24
CA GLY A 300 4.50 -15.21 10.56
C GLY A 300 3.14 -14.54 10.41
N GLU A 301 2.76 -13.65 11.33
CA GLU A 301 1.49 -12.91 11.24
C GLU A 301 1.46 -12.03 9.99
N MET A 302 2.54 -11.30 9.74
CA MET A 302 2.67 -10.50 8.51
C MET A 302 2.64 -11.35 7.23
N PHE A 303 3.04 -12.61 7.30
CA PHE A 303 3.14 -13.45 6.11
C PHE A 303 1.85 -14.22 5.79
N PHE A 304 1.13 -14.71 6.81
CA PHE A 304 0.01 -15.66 6.65
C PHE A 304 -1.37 -15.06 6.95
N THR A 305 -1.49 -13.81 7.38
CA THR A 305 -2.77 -13.19 7.74
C THR A 305 -3.71 -13.05 6.53
N ASN A 306 -4.99 -13.38 6.74
CA ASN A 306 -6.04 -13.19 5.75
C ASN A 306 -6.58 -11.76 5.79
N VAL A 307 -6.10 -10.92 4.88
CA VAL A 307 -6.49 -9.49 4.81
C VAL A 307 -7.95 -9.23 4.42
N PHE A 308 -8.68 -10.24 3.96
CA PHE A 308 -10.11 -10.12 3.64
C PHE A 308 -11.01 -10.25 4.86
N SER A 309 -10.48 -10.79 5.98
CA SER A 309 -11.15 -10.80 7.26
C SER A 309 -11.02 -9.45 7.96
N TYR A 310 -12.15 -8.84 8.34
CA TYR A 310 -12.15 -7.60 9.12
C TYR A 310 -11.42 -7.73 10.47
N ARG A 311 -11.65 -8.85 11.16
CA ARG A 311 -10.99 -9.14 12.44
C ARG A 311 -9.48 -9.20 12.28
N ASP A 312 -9.00 -9.86 11.24
CA ASP A 312 -7.58 -10.04 10.98
C ASP A 312 -6.93 -8.71 10.56
N ARG A 313 -7.64 -7.83 9.84
CA ARG A 313 -7.18 -6.46 9.54
C ARG A 313 -6.93 -5.64 10.79
N ARG A 314 -7.85 -5.68 11.76
CA ARG A 314 -7.68 -4.99 13.04
C ARG A 314 -6.48 -5.52 13.79
N HIS A 315 -6.36 -6.84 13.87
CA HIS A 315 -5.25 -7.51 14.54
C HIS A 315 -3.91 -7.15 13.88
N LEU A 316 -3.84 -7.21 12.55
CA LEU A 316 -2.64 -6.89 11.80
C LEU A 316 -2.20 -5.42 11.95
N CYS A 317 -3.14 -4.47 11.94
CA CYS A 317 -2.84 -3.06 12.14
C CYS A 317 -2.27 -2.81 13.54
N GLU A 318 -2.88 -3.43 14.58
CA GLU A 318 -2.38 -3.39 15.94
C GLU A 318 -1.00 -4.06 16.06
N HIS A 319 -0.82 -5.22 15.43
CA HIS A 319 0.46 -5.92 15.40
C HIS A 319 1.57 -5.04 14.80
N ALA A 320 1.32 -4.38 13.67
CA ALA A 320 2.25 -3.45 13.04
C ALA A 320 2.58 -2.25 13.95
N PHE A 321 1.57 -1.70 14.63
CA PHE A 321 1.74 -0.62 15.59
C PHE A 321 2.66 -1.05 16.75
N GLN A 322 2.39 -2.19 17.37
CA GLN A 322 3.19 -2.70 18.49
C GLN A 322 4.60 -3.13 18.05
N HIS A 323 4.73 -3.70 16.83
CA HIS A 323 6.03 -4.05 16.28
C HIS A 323 6.90 -2.81 16.09
N THR A 324 6.37 -1.76 15.46
CA THR A 324 7.11 -0.52 15.21
C THR A 324 7.48 0.20 16.50
N ARG A 325 6.61 0.21 17.53
CA ARG A 325 6.94 0.75 18.86
C ARG A 325 8.08 -0.01 19.53
N ARG A 326 8.07 -1.35 19.44
CA ARG A 326 9.17 -2.18 19.95
C ARG A 326 10.48 -1.91 19.24
N ASP A 327 10.45 -1.76 17.91
CA ASP A 327 11.63 -1.39 17.11
C ASP A 327 12.18 -0.03 17.54
N LEU A 328 11.34 0.99 17.67
CA LEU A 328 11.72 2.32 18.17
C LEU A 328 12.35 2.25 19.57
N TRP A 329 11.79 1.45 20.47
CA TRP A 329 12.32 1.26 21.82
C TRP A 329 13.69 0.57 21.80
N GLN A 330 13.83 -0.49 21.01
CA GLN A 330 15.09 -1.23 20.89
C GLN A 330 16.20 -0.38 20.30
N ARG A 331 15.87 0.40 19.28
CA ARG A 331 16.83 1.26 18.56
C ARG A 331 16.92 2.69 19.10
N ARG A 332 16.33 3.00 20.26
CA ARG A 332 16.26 4.37 20.81
C ARG A 332 17.61 5.05 20.97
N ALA A 333 18.66 4.28 21.28
CA ALA A 333 20.03 4.81 21.42
C ALA A 333 20.65 5.21 20.07
N GLU A 334 20.27 4.54 18.99
CA GLU A 334 20.66 4.84 17.61
C GLU A 334 19.81 5.99 17.05
N LEU A 335 18.49 5.88 17.17
CA LEU A 335 17.54 6.80 16.54
C LEU A 335 17.46 8.16 17.24
N GLY A 336 17.60 8.21 18.56
CA GLY A 336 17.51 9.46 19.32
C GLY A 336 18.45 10.57 18.83
N PRO A 337 19.76 10.33 18.68
CA PRO A 337 20.69 11.32 18.12
C PRO A 337 20.38 11.73 16.68
N ILE A 338 19.88 10.80 15.86
CA ILE A 338 19.49 11.09 14.47
C ILE A 338 18.28 12.03 14.46
N LEU A 339 17.22 11.68 15.17
CA LEU A 339 16.01 12.51 15.26
C LEU A 339 16.30 13.90 15.83
N ALA A 340 17.16 13.99 16.85
CA ALA A 340 17.56 15.27 17.45
C ALA A 340 18.25 16.23 16.46
N ARG A 341 19.03 15.72 15.51
CA ARG A 341 19.62 16.56 14.44
C ARG A 341 18.55 17.26 13.59
N HIS A 342 17.38 16.64 13.45
CA HIS A 342 16.24 17.18 12.69
C HIS A 342 15.21 17.91 13.57
N GLY A 343 15.52 18.13 14.87
CA GLY A 343 14.62 18.82 15.81
C GLY A 343 13.45 17.94 16.27
N LEU A 344 13.59 16.62 16.17
CA LEU A 344 12.60 15.63 16.59
C LEU A 344 13.07 14.91 17.85
N GLU A 345 12.14 14.37 18.62
CA GLU A 345 12.39 13.66 19.87
C GLU A 345 11.54 12.39 20.00
N LEU A 346 12.14 11.31 20.53
CA LEU A 346 11.39 10.11 20.90
C LEU A 346 10.63 10.36 22.20
N ASP A 347 9.33 10.08 22.20
CA ASP A 347 8.50 10.04 23.41
C ASP A 347 8.73 8.72 24.16
N LEU A 348 9.73 8.71 25.03
CA LEU A 348 10.09 7.51 25.79
C LEU A 348 8.98 7.08 26.76
N ASP A 349 8.17 8.00 27.29
CA ASP A 349 7.03 7.69 28.14
C ASP A 349 5.92 6.99 27.35
N ALA A 350 5.63 7.49 26.15
CA ALA A 350 4.70 6.83 25.25
C ALA A 350 5.19 5.42 24.86
N LEU A 351 6.48 5.28 24.55
CA LEU A 351 7.08 3.99 24.18
C LEU A 351 7.12 2.98 25.34
N ALA A 352 7.35 3.43 26.57
CA ALA A 352 7.38 2.58 27.76
C ALA A 352 5.98 2.10 28.20
N ASN A 353 4.91 2.72 27.73
CA ASN A 353 3.54 2.35 28.08
C ASN A 353 3.08 1.10 27.31
N GLU A 354 3.21 -0.07 27.90
CA GLU A 354 2.79 -1.36 27.32
C GLU A 354 1.27 -1.49 27.11
N GLN A 355 0.46 -0.69 27.81
CA GLN A 355 -1.01 -0.73 27.66
C GLN A 355 -1.51 0.08 26.46
N ARG A 356 -0.63 0.80 25.78
CA ARG A 356 -0.98 1.64 24.65
C ARG A 356 -1.29 0.78 23.42
N SER A 357 -2.51 0.91 22.88
CA SER A 357 -3.02 0.09 21.80
C SER A 357 -3.97 0.91 20.92
N LEU A 358 -3.94 0.69 19.60
CA LEU A 358 -4.89 1.29 18.65
C LEU A 358 -6.34 0.82 18.90
N LEU A 359 -6.50 -0.33 19.56
CA LEU A 359 -7.79 -0.95 19.82
C LEU A 359 -8.44 -0.47 21.13
N THR A 360 -7.68 0.23 21.96
CA THR A 360 -8.20 0.76 23.23
C THR A 360 -8.80 2.16 23.01
N PRO A 361 -10.04 2.44 23.46
CA PRO A 361 -10.60 3.79 23.40
C PRO A 361 -9.75 4.75 24.23
N GLY A 362 -9.07 5.70 23.59
CA GLY A 362 -8.28 6.70 24.32
C GLY A 362 -7.07 7.29 23.60
N ILE A 363 -6.56 6.66 22.55
CA ILE A 363 -5.52 7.24 21.71
C ILE A 363 -6.19 8.22 20.74
N GLY A 364 -5.97 9.51 20.97
CA GLY A 364 -6.53 10.60 20.18
C GLY A 364 -8.01 10.91 20.47
N GLY A 365 -8.36 11.39 21.66
CA GLY A 365 -9.60 12.12 22.06
C GLY A 365 -10.97 11.82 21.42
N VAL A 366 -11.00 11.12 20.31
CA VAL A 366 -12.17 10.86 19.43
C VAL A 366 -12.76 9.46 19.66
N ALA A 367 -11.98 8.47 20.09
CA ALA A 367 -12.53 7.15 20.40
C ALA A 367 -13.45 7.19 21.62
N ALA A 368 -13.16 8.07 22.59
CA ALA A 368 -14.08 8.33 23.70
C ALA A 368 -15.37 9.06 23.23
N LEU A 369 -15.24 9.95 22.25
CA LEU A 369 -16.38 10.64 21.65
C LEU A 369 -17.23 9.68 20.82
N ASP A 370 -16.61 8.80 20.05
CA ASP A 370 -17.28 7.82 19.18
C ASP A 370 -17.98 6.73 20.01
N ALA A 371 -17.34 6.24 21.09
CA ALA A 371 -17.99 5.36 22.06
C ALA A 371 -19.18 6.04 22.74
N SER A 372 -19.06 7.32 23.09
CA SER A 372 -20.14 8.11 23.67
C SER A 372 -21.27 8.38 22.66
N LEU A 373 -20.94 8.65 21.40
CA LEU A 373 -21.91 8.84 20.30
C LEU A 373 -22.62 7.52 19.97
N THR A 374 -21.91 6.41 19.93
CA THR A 374 -22.51 5.07 19.74
C THR A 374 -23.41 4.69 20.90
N GLN A 375 -23.02 4.96 22.14
CA GLN A 375 -23.89 4.78 23.30
C GLN A 375 -25.12 5.69 23.27
N LEU A 376 -24.95 6.94 22.84
CA LEU A 376 -26.03 7.89 22.66
C LEU A 376 -27.01 7.44 21.55
N GLN A 377 -26.47 6.94 20.44
CA GLN A 377 -27.25 6.39 19.33
C GLN A 377 -28.04 5.15 19.74
N HIS A 378 -27.41 4.20 20.44
CA HIS A 378 -28.10 3.05 21.04
C HIS A 378 -29.18 3.45 22.05
N TRP A 379 -28.89 4.47 22.88
CA TRP A 379 -29.85 4.98 23.85
C TRP A 379 -31.04 5.68 23.14
N LEU A 380 -30.80 6.49 22.12
CA LEU A 380 -31.83 7.13 21.30
C LEU A 380 -32.69 6.10 20.56
N THR A 381 -32.08 5.07 19.97
CA THR A 381 -32.79 3.99 19.27
C THR A 381 -33.68 3.19 20.23
N ARG A 382 -33.20 2.90 21.45
CA ARG A 382 -34.02 2.25 22.50
C ARG A 382 -35.18 3.14 22.99
N ARG A 383 -34.94 4.45 23.09
CA ARG A 383 -35.94 5.37 23.68
C ARG A 383 -36.96 5.89 22.68
N TYR A 384 -36.59 5.98 21.41
CA TYR A 384 -37.44 6.56 20.36
C TYR A 384 -37.76 5.60 19.22
N GLY A 385 -37.06 4.50 19.07
CA GLY A 385 -37.28 3.49 18.00
C GLY A 385 -38.60 2.73 18.12
N ASP A 386 -39.27 2.77 19.27
CA ASP A 386 -40.52 2.02 19.53
C ASP A 386 -41.79 2.89 19.34
N LYS A 387 -41.66 4.17 18.94
CA LYS A 387 -42.83 5.05 18.71
C LYS A 387 -43.41 5.05 17.28
N GLY A 388 -42.75 4.32 16.35
CA GLY A 388 -43.14 4.27 14.93
C GLY A 388 -44.05 3.09 14.50
N ARG A 389 -44.40 2.16 15.40
CA ARG A 389 -45.29 1.02 15.06
C ARG A 389 -46.59 1.04 15.85
N ARG A 390 -47.37 2.09 15.73
CA ARG A 390 -48.80 2.00 15.95
C ARG A 390 -49.49 2.05 14.59
N GLN A 391 -49.85 0.85 14.09
CA GLN A 391 -50.82 0.74 13.01
C GLN A 391 -52.15 1.30 13.49
N PRO A 392 -52.88 2.07 12.65
CA PRO A 392 -54.29 2.30 12.90
C PRO A 392 -55.06 0.96 12.68
N LYS A 393 -55.84 0.58 13.68
CA LYS A 393 -56.90 -0.38 13.50
C LYS A 393 -58.04 0.28 12.75
N GLU A 394 -58.32 -0.23 11.57
CA GLU A 394 -59.67 -0.60 11.10
C GLU A 394 -59.52 -1.40 9.81
#